data_bdb79947f1902fcc9ab4cb80509fe2bb
#
_entry.id   bdb79947f1902fcc9ab4cb80509fe2bb
#
_cell.length_a   1.000
_cell.length_b   1.000
_cell.length_c   1.000
_cell.angle_alpha   90.00
_cell.angle_beta   90.00
_cell.angle_gamma   90.00
#
_symmetry.space_group_name_H-M   'P 1'
#
loop_
_entity.id
_entity.type
_entity.pdbx_description
1 polymer ?
#
loop_
_entity_poly.entity_id
_entity_poly.type
_entity_poly.pdbx_seq_one_letter_code
_entity_poly.pdbx_strand_id
1 'polypeptide(L)'
;MNKWLYIHRLLFGVALTIFSLQVLVYVMALRPQKNELSEQREAIARKRQRLSGTEWPLQAEVLNRYHSALLAKLEGPGGIQEHSQRIMKRAAVTFQTRIARNHEHATDFMRGVSRLDYQEEYNRVQRRAAAQGVFFSPEILNLAEDTAIQHIYQAMLQLWALDSLLDIIQASGMSIAQHQHVFSMLDGGKHPAALVAMQPMQAYFAQAKADRPYLLEFPIRLTLVGQQEAFLAFLQGLDSDHLFMPVQQFECQLLAPRAGDTPQLHIDITCAAFFVLEDKGGPRKRQ
;
A
#
# COMPACT_ATOMS: atom_id res chain seq x y z
N MET A 1 -88.59 2.11 -41.16
CA MET A 1 -88.03 2.88 -40.00
C MET A 1 -86.91 2.18 -39.23
N ASN A 2 -86.70 0.90 -39.41
CA ASN A 2 -85.70 0.16 -38.54
C ASN A 2 -84.21 0.21 -38.98
N LYS A 3 -83.89 0.56 -40.22
CA LYS A 3 -82.53 0.58 -40.72
C LYS A 3 -81.68 1.72 -40.09
N TRP A 4 -82.29 2.86 -39.79
CA TRP A 4 -81.58 4.02 -39.20
C TRP A 4 -81.20 3.76 -37.75
N LEU A 5 -82.06 3.15 -36.97
CA LEU A 5 -81.78 2.73 -35.59
C LEU A 5 -80.71 1.67 -35.51
N TYR A 6 -80.54 0.80 -36.48
CA TYR A 6 -79.55 -0.24 -36.56
C TYR A 6 -78.14 0.38 -36.82
N ILE A 7 -78.05 1.36 -37.76
CA ILE A 7 -76.86 2.08 -38.07
C ILE A 7 -76.29 2.87 -36.84
N HIS A 8 -77.19 3.55 -36.11
CA HIS A 8 -76.80 4.28 -34.90
C HIS A 8 -76.33 3.35 -33.77
N ARG A 9 -76.94 2.19 -33.58
CA ARG A 9 -76.46 1.19 -32.63
C ARG A 9 -75.11 0.63 -32.99
N LEU A 10 -74.84 0.43 -34.27
CA LEU A 10 -73.57 -0.08 -34.74
C LEU A 10 -72.47 0.97 -34.59
N LEU A 11 -72.77 2.23 -34.94
CA LEU A 11 -71.81 3.34 -34.74
C LEU A 11 -71.51 3.56 -33.27
N PHE A 12 -72.52 3.49 -32.40
CA PHE A 12 -72.27 3.62 -30.95
C PHE A 12 -71.47 2.47 -30.41
N GLY A 13 -71.67 1.24 -30.88
CA GLY A 13 -70.87 0.06 -30.50
C GLY A 13 -69.40 0.23 -30.92
N VAL A 14 -69.17 0.70 -32.13
CA VAL A 14 -67.78 0.96 -32.63
C VAL A 14 -67.11 2.08 -31.84
N ALA A 15 -67.82 3.18 -31.54
CA ALA A 15 -67.29 4.26 -30.74
C ALA A 15 -66.94 3.82 -29.32
N LEU A 16 -67.77 2.97 -28.70
CA LEU A 16 -67.54 2.42 -27.38
C LEU A 16 -66.30 1.48 -27.35
N THR A 17 -66.16 0.65 -28.37
CA THR A 17 -64.99 -0.24 -28.47
C THR A 17 -63.67 0.53 -28.64
N ILE A 18 -63.68 1.59 -29.48
CA ILE A 18 -62.51 2.46 -29.65
C ILE A 18 -62.14 3.17 -28.32
N PHE A 19 -63.14 3.70 -27.62
CA PHE A 19 -62.96 4.35 -26.34
C PHE A 19 -62.39 3.37 -25.29
N SER A 20 -62.97 2.17 -25.21
CA SER A 20 -62.48 1.13 -24.30
C SER A 20 -61.03 0.72 -24.59
N LEU A 21 -60.68 0.64 -25.87
CA LEU A 21 -59.28 0.34 -26.29
C LEU A 21 -58.31 1.46 -25.89
N GLN A 22 -58.73 2.73 -26.05
CA GLN A 22 -57.92 3.88 -25.64
C GLN A 22 -57.71 3.90 -24.13
N VAL A 23 -58.73 3.62 -23.34
CA VAL A 23 -58.63 3.51 -21.88
C VAL A 23 -57.71 2.36 -21.48
N LEU A 24 -57.80 1.22 -22.15
CA LEU A 24 -56.95 0.06 -21.89
C LEU A 24 -55.47 0.39 -22.15
N VAL A 25 -55.20 1.00 -23.29
CA VAL A 25 -53.83 1.44 -23.65
C VAL A 25 -53.28 2.46 -22.64
N TYR A 26 -54.12 3.40 -22.21
CA TYR A 26 -53.75 4.38 -21.20
C TYR A 26 -53.37 3.72 -19.85
N VAL A 27 -54.23 2.79 -19.39
CA VAL A 27 -54.01 2.13 -18.09
C VAL A 27 -52.83 1.16 -18.14
N MET A 28 -52.67 0.40 -19.22
CA MET A 28 -51.61 -0.61 -19.31
C MET A 28 -50.24 -0.06 -19.69
N ALA A 29 -50.17 0.94 -20.58
CA ALA A 29 -48.89 1.42 -21.12
C ALA A 29 -48.44 2.75 -20.53
N LEU A 30 -49.31 3.73 -20.43
CA LEU A 30 -48.92 5.09 -20.03
C LEU A 30 -48.90 5.31 -18.51
N ARG A 31 -49.80 4.67 -17.77
CA ARG A 31 -49.87 4.83 -16.32
C ARG A 31 -48.65 4.29 -15.59
N PRO A 32 -48.11 3.07 -15.88
CA PRO A 32 -46.91 2.57 -15.23
C PRO A 32 -45.68 3.43 -15.53
N GLN A 33 -45.51 3.87 -16.80
CA GLN A 33 -44.41 4.76 -17.18
C GLN A 33 -44.44 6.10 -16.43
N LYS A 34 -45.64 6.66 -16.25
CA LYS A 34 -45.81 7.91 -15.49
C LYS A 34 -45.48 7.73 -14.02
N ASN A 35 -45.82 6.58 -13.44
CA ASN A 35 -45.49 6.25 -12.05
C ASN A 35 -43.98 6.08 -11.86
N GLU A 36 -43.30 5.32 -12.74
CA GLU A 36 -41.84 5.17 -12.71
C GLU A 36 -41.14 6.53 -12.82
N LEU A 37 -41.62 7.41 -13.69
CA LEU A 37 -41.04 8.75 -13.87
C LEU A 37 -41.21 9.62 -12.65
N SER A 38 -42.39 9.49 -11.93
CA SER A 38 -42.63 10.19 -10.67
C SER A 38 -41.72 9.66 -9.55
N GLU A 39 -41.54 8.35 -9.44
CA GLU A 39 -40.65 7.74 -8.46
C GLU A 39 -39.18 8.13 -8.68
N GLN A 40 -38.71 8.15 -9.93
CA GLN A 40 -37.38 8.64 -10.28
C GLN A 40 -37.17 10.12 -9.91
N ARG A 41 -38.17 10.97 -10.19
CA ARG A 41 -38.13 12.39 -9.80
C ARG A 41 -38.08 12.57 -8.30
N GLU A 42 -38.85 11.83 -7.54
CA GLU A 42 -38.82 11.85 -6.07
C GLU A 42 -37.49 11.33 -5.52
N ALA A 43 -36.92 10.26 -6.12
CA ALA A 43 -35.62 9.75 -5.74
C ALA A 43 -34.49 10.78 -5.99
N ILE A 44 -34.56 11.49 -7.13
CA ILE A 44 -33.61 12.59 -7.44
C ILE A 44 -33.82 13.74 -6.46
N ALA A 45 -35.06 14.12 -6.15
CA ALA A 45 -35.35 15.20 -5.20
C ALA A 45 -34.81 14.86 -3.79
N ARG A 46 -35.04 13.62 -3.33
CA ARG A 46 -34.48 13.14 -2.04
C ARG A 46 -32.96 13.15 -2.03
N LYS A 47 -32.29 12.71 -3.11
CA LYS A 47 -30.84 12.78 -3.24
C LYS A 47 -30.34 14.22 -3.23
N ARG A 48 -31.00 15.13 -3.95
CA ARG A 48 -30.68 16.57 -3.94
C ARG A 48 -30.83 17.19 -2.55
N GLN A 49 -31.87 16.85 -1.83
CA GLN A 49 -32.11 17.34 -0.47
C GLN A 49 -31.04 16.84 0.52
N ARG A 50 -30.58 15.59 0.37
CA ARG A 50 -29.46 15.08 1.16
C ARG A 50 -28.13 15.77 0.84
N LEU A 51 -27.90 16.10 -0.43
CA LEU A 51 -26.70 16.79 -0.88
C LEU A 51 -26.72 18.30 -0.55
N SER A 52 -27.92 18.92 -0.46
CA SER A 52 -28.01 20.35 -0.08
C SER A 52 -27.64 20.62 1.38
N GLY A 53 -27.63 19.59 2.24
CA GLY A 53 -27.10 19.69 3.61
C GLY A 53 -25.59 19.50 3.71
N THR A 54 -24.91 19.19 2.60
CA THR A 54 -23.45 19.14 2.52
C THR A 54 -22.97 20.38 1.78
N GLU A 55 -21.80 20.92 2.16
CA GLU A 55 -21.20 22.12 1.53
C GLU A 55 -20.80 21.94 0.05
N TRP A 56 -21.29 20.88 -0.60
CA TRP A 56 -20.96 20.57 -1.99
C TRP A 56 -21.81 21.41 -2.95
N PRO A 57 -21.18 22.10 -3.90
CA PRO A 57 -21.90 22.87 -4.90
C PRO A 57 -22.70 21.95 -5.81
N LEU A 58 -24.02 22.15 -5.86
CA LEU A 58 -24.95 21.35 -6.69
C LEU A 58 -24.98 21.77 -8.17
N GLN A 59 -24.25 22.82 -8.54
CA GLN A 59 -24.18 23.28 -9.93
C GLN A 59 -23.30 22.33 -10.75
N ALA A 60 -23.86 21.80 -11.82
CA ALA A 60 -23.18 20.83 -12.70
C ALA A 60 -21.83 21.34 -13.23
N GLU A 61 -21.74 22.62 -13.56
CA GLU A 61 -20.49 23.24 -14.04
C GLU A 61 -19.41 23.26 -12.97
N VAL A 62 -19.77 23.56 -11.74
CA VAL A 62 -18.82 23.58 -10.61
C VAL A 62 -18.36 22.16 -10.28
N LEU A 63 -19.26 21.19 -10.27
CA LEU A 63 -18.91 19.77 -10.09
C LEU A 63 -17.99 19.27 -11.20
N ASN A 64 -18.26 19.63 -12.46
CA ASN A 64 -17.39 19.26 -13.58
C ASN A 64 -16.00 19.91 -13.48
N ARG A 65 -15.89 21.14 -13.01
CA ARG A 65 -14.58 21.78 -12.75
C ARG A 65 -13.84 21.07 -11.62
N TYR A 66 -14.50 20.73 -10.51
CA TYR A 66 -13.88 19.96 -9.43
C TYR A 66 -13.44 18.56 -9.90
N HIS A 67 -14.30 17.89 -10.65
CA HIS A 67 -13.98 16.58 -11.20
C HIS A 67 -12.78 16.63 -12.14
N SER A 68 -12.74 17.58 -13.09
CA SER A 68 -11.59 17.76 -13.98
C SER A 68 -10.31 18.16 -13.24
N ALA A 69 -10.40 19.00 -12.21
CA ALA A 69 -9.27 19.35 -11.37
C ALA A 69 -8.74 18.16 -10.54
N LEU A 70 -9.63 17.31 -10.03
CA LEU A 70 -9.26 16.09 -9.32
C LEU A 70 -8.62 15.06 -10.27
N LEU A 71 -9.19 14.88 -11.47
CA LEU A 71 -8.58 14.02 -12.48
C LEU A 71 -7.19 14.52 -12.90
N ALA A 72 -7.02 15.82 -13.08
CA ALA A 72 -5.71 16.41 -13.39
C ALA A 72 -4.70 16.17 -12.26
N LYS A 73 -5.11 16.27 -10.99
CA LYS A 73 -4.24 15.94 -9.85
C LYS A 73 -3.94 14.44 -9.74
N LEU A 74 -4.87 13.58 -10.15
CA LEU A 74 -4.71 12.12 -10.06
C LEU A 74 -3.88 11.58 -11.23
N GLU A 75 -4.23 11.95 -12.46
CA GLU A 75 -3.73 11.36 -13.70
C GLU A 75 -2.87 12.31 -14.54
N GLY A 76 -2.85 13.60 -14.19
CA GLY A 76 -2.08 14.62 -14.91
C GLY A 76 -0.56 14.46 -14.77
N PRO A 77 0.23 15.17 -15.57
CA PRO A 77 1.68 15.20 -15.44
C PRO A 77 2.10 15.63 -14.03
N GLY A 78 2.90 14.81 -13.37
CA GLY A 78 3.25 14.98 -11.95
C GLY A 78 2.11 14.66 -10.96
N GLY A 79 1.02 14.03 -11.42
CA GLY A 79 -0.10 13.63 -10.59
C GLY A 79 0.24 12.49 -9.63
N ILE A 80 -0.70 12.22 -8.72
CA ILE A 80 -0.53 11.19 -7.67
C ILE A 80 -0.22 9.82 -8.27
N GLN A 81 -0.84 9.46 -9.39
CA GLN A 81 -0.61 8.18 -10.06
C GLN A 81 0.81 8.04 -10.59
N GLU A 82 1.34 9.07 -11.27
CA GLU A 82 2.71 9.07 -11.75
C GLU A 82 3.72 9.02 -10.60
N HIS A 83 3.46 9.81 -9.54
CA HIS A 83 4.29 9.83 -8.34
C HIS A 83 4.30 8.46 -7.64
N SER A 84 3.14 7.84 -7.46
CA SER A 84 2.99 6.50 -6.90
C SER A 84 3.74 5.45 -7.74
N GLN A 85 3.60 5.48 -9.06
CA GLN A 85 4.32 4.56 -9.94
C GLN A 85 5.85 4.75 -9.85
N ARG A 86 6.33 5.99 -9.72
CA ARG A 86 7.75 6.29 -9.54
C ARG A 86 8.27 5.70 -8.23
N ILE A 87 7.54 5.90 -7.12
CA ILE A 87 7.88 5.32 -5.82
C ILE A 87 7.89 3.79 -5.89
N MET A 88 6.86 3.17 -6.49
CA MET A 88 6.78 1.73 -6.64
C MET A 88 7.93 1.15 -7.47
N LYS A 89 8.33 1.83 -8.55
CA LYS A 89 9.51 1.43 -9.33
C LYS A 89 10.80 1.50 -8.50
N ARG A 90 10.96 2.55 -7.70
CA ARG A 90 12.12 2.68 -6.79
C ARG A 90 12.11 1.59 -5.71
N ALA A 91 10.95 1.35 -5.11
CA ALA A 91 10.77 0.29 -4.11
C ALA A 91 11.12 -1.10 -4.67
N ALA A 92 10.79 -1.39 -5.92
CA ALA A 92 11.10 -2.66 -6.57
C ALA A 92 12.61 -2.90 -6.72
N VAL A 93 13.44 -1.85 -6.88
CA VAL A 93 14.88 -1.98 -7.07
C VAL A 93 15.58 -2.57 -5.84
N THR A 94 15.09 -2.30 -4.64
CA THR A 94 15.74 -2.69 -3.37
C THR A 94 16.15 -4.16 -3.31
N PHE A 95 15.29 -5.07 -3.77
CA PHE A 95 15.58 -6.51 -3.75
C PHE A 95 15.95 -7.08 -5.11
N GLN A 96 15.70 -6.35 -6.19
CA GLN A 96 15.82 -6.84 -7.56
C GLN A 96 17.22 -7.32 -7.89
N THR A 97 18.25 -6.56 -7.48
CA THR A 97 19.67 -6.91 -7.71
C THR A 97 20.05 -8.20 -7.00
N ARG A 98 19.54 -8.44 -5.79
CA ARG A 98 19.82 -9.67 -5.02
C ARG A 98 19.08 -10.87 -5.59
N ILE A 99 17.82 -10.67 -5.97
CA ILE A 99 17.01 -11.72 -6.61
C ILE A 99 17.64 -12.13 -7.93
N ALA A 100 18.02 -11.16 -8.79
CA ALA A 100 18.58 -11.42 -10.12
C ALA A 100 19.91 -12.18 -10.10
N ARG A 101 20.61 -12.27 -8.98
CA ARG A 101 21.85 -13.07 -8.87
C ARG A 101 21.59 -14.57 -8.97
N ASN A 102 20.49 -15.06 -8.42
CA ASN A 102 20.21 -16.50 -8.29
C ASN A 102 18.89 -16.93 -8.93
N HIS A 103 18.03 -15.96 -9.33
CA HIS A 103 16.70 -16.23 -9.86
C HIS A 103 16.41 -15.28 -11.03
N GLU A 104 15.81 -15.77 -12.11
CA GLU A 104 15.45 -14.95 -13.26
C GLU A 104 14.29 -13.99 -12.93
N HIS A 105 13.35 -14.46 -12.10
CA HIS A 105 12.15 -13.71 -11.76
C HIS A 105 11.85 -13.74 -10.25
N ALA A 106 11.18 -12.71 -9.75
CA ALA A 106 10.73 -12.65 -8.36
C ALA A 106 9.82 -13.84 -7.97
N THR A 107 9.02 -14.35 -8.92
CA THR A 107 8.18 -15.53 -8.71
C THR A 107 8.99 -16.81 -8.48
N ASP A 108 10.13 -16.93 -9.14
CA ASP A 108 11.01 -18.10 -9.01
C ASP A 108 11.75 -18.06 -7.67
N PHE A 109 12.19 -16.85 -7.26
CA PHE A 109 12.69 -16.60 -5.92
C PHE A 109 11.69 -17.00 -4.84
N MET A 110 10.43 -16.54 -4.92
CA MET A 110 9.40 -16.84 -3.93
C MET A 110 9.12 -18.35 -3.76
N ARG A 111 9.33 -19.14 -4.82
CA ARG A 111 9.10 -20.58 -4.82
C ARG A 111 10.36 -21.40 -4.57
N GLY A 112 11.52 -20.86 -4.95
CA GLY A 112 12.78 -21.57 -4.97
C GLY A 112 13.62 -21.43 -3.72
N VAL A 113 13.38 -20.39 -2.88
CA VAL A 113 14.15 -20.20 -1.66
C VAL A 113 13.89 -21.32 -0.67
N SER A 114 14.96 -22.03 -0.33
CA SER A 114 14.92 -23.12 0.63
C SER A 114 15.26 -22.64 2.05
N ARG A 115 14.96 -23.49 3.04
CA ARG A 115 15.37 -23.26 4.43
C ARG A 115 16.90 -23.23 4.59
N LEU A 116 17.61 -24.02 3.79
CA LEU A 116 19.07 -24.07 3.80
C LEU A 116 19.66 -22.73 3.33
N ASP A 117 19.16 -22.21 2.19
CA ASP A 117 19.58 -20.90 1.67
C ASP A 117 19.39 -19.79 2.70
N TYR A 118 18.24 -19.81 3.39
CA TYR A 118 17.98 -18.88 4.46
C TYR A 118 18.97 -19.02 5.62
N GLN A 119 19.26 -20.24 6.05
CA GLN A 119 20.14 -20.50 7.19
C GLN A 119 21.59 -20.06 6.88
N GLU A 120 22.06 -20.31 5.66
CA GLU A 120 23.39 -19.88 5.22
C GLU A 120 23.49 -18.35 5.21
N GLU A 121 22.48 -17.68 4.65
CA GLU A 121 22.44 -16.23 4.58
C GLU A 121 22.28 -15.60 5.98
N TYR A 122 21.46 -16.18 6.86
CA TYR A 122 21.34 -15.76 8.24
C TYR A 122 22.68 -15.82 8.99
N ASN A 123 23.40 -16.94 8.88
CA ASN A 123 24.73 -17.09 9.49
C ASN A 123 25.75 -16.10 8.94
N ARG A 124 25.65 -15.75 7.65
CA ARG A 124 26.50 -14.72 7.02
C ARG A 124 26.22 -13.34 7.62
N VAL A 125 24.97 -12.94 7.66
CA VAL A 125 24.54 -11.62 8.17
C VAL A 125 24.83 -11.49 9.66
N GLN A 126 24.57 -12.54 10.44
CA GLN A 126 24.84 -12.57 11.87
C GLN A 126 26.34 -12.39 12.18
N ARG A 127 27.23 -13.12 11.46
CA ARG A 127 28.67 -12.96 11.64
C ARG A 127 29.14 -11.54 11.31
N ARG A 128 28.58 -10.96 10.27
CA ARG A 128 28.89 -9.59 9.87
C ARG A 128 28.45 -8.57 10.90
N ALA A 129 27.23 -8.68 11.39
CA ALA A 129 26.69 -7.81 12.43
C ALA A 129 27.49 -7.94 13.73
N ALA A 130 27.81 -9.16 14.14
CA ALA A 130 28.63 -9.41 15.33
C ALA A 130 30.02 -8.73 15.21
N ALA A 131 30.64 -8.72 14.02
CA ALA A 131 31.86 -8.00 13.76
C ALA A 131 31.74 -6.47 13.94
N GLN A 132 30.51 -5.93 13.83
CA GLN A 132 30.18 -4.52 14.07
C GLN A 132 29.67 -4.27 15.51
N GLY A 133 29.67 -5.29 16.37
CA GLY A 133 29.13 -5.20 17.73
C GLY A 133 27.58 -5.15 17.79
N VAL A 134 26.92 -5.53 16.71
CA VAL A 134 25.46 -5.57 16.60
C VAL A 134 24.97 -7.01 16.78
N PHE A 135 24.02 -7.18 17.68
CA PHE A 135 23.40 -8.48 17.93
C PHE A 135 21.90 -8.38 17.62
N PHE A 136 21.38 -9.39 16.98
CA PHE A 136 19.92 -9.52 16.80
C PHE A 136 19.40 -10.56 17.78
N SER A 137 18.18 -10.35 18.25
CA SER A 137 17.45 -11.43 18.91
C SER A 137 17.18 -12.54 17.89
N PRO A 138 17.56 -13.79 18.16
CA PRO A 138 17.26 -14.91 17.27
C PRO A 138 15.75 -15.11 17.08
N GLU A 139 14.93 -14.61 18.01
CA GLU A 139 13.47 -14.70 17.94
C GLU A 139 12.88 -13.90 16.78
N ILE A 140 13.58 -12.84 16.34
CA ILE A 140 13.07 -11.91 15.32
C ILE A 140 13.18 -12.50 13.90
N LEU A 141 14.26 -13.25 13.63
CA LEU A 141 14.59 -13.84 12.32
C LEU A 141 14.57 -15.37 12.34
N ASN A 142 14.12 -15.96 13.44
CA ASN A 142 14.08 -17.40 13.57
C ASN A 142 12.90 -17.97 12.78
N LEU A 143 13.19 -18.76 11.76
CA LEU A 143 12.17 -19.57 11.11
C LEU A 143 11.73 -20.64 12.11
N ALA A 144 10.50 -20.56 12.58
CA ALA A 144 9.89 -21.65 13.35
C ALA A 144 9.97 -22.96 12.55
N GLU A 145 10.09 -24.09 13.22
CA GLU A 145 10.23 -25.40 12.54
C GLU A 145 9.05 -25.69 11.62
N ASP A 146 7.87 -25.18 11.97
CA ASP A 146 6.62 -25.32 11.24
C ASP A 146 6.39 -24.21 10.18
N THR A 147 7.34 -23.28 10.00
CA THR A 147 7.21 -22.23 8.98
C THR A 147 7.02 -22.86 7.61
N ALA A 148 5.87 -22.62 7.00
CA ALA A 148 5.56 -23.11 5.68
C ALA A 148 6.57 -22.59 4.64
N ILE A 149 7.01 -23.46 3.74
CA ILE A 149 8.02 -23.17 2.70
C ILE A 149 7.66 -21.89 1.93
N GLN A 150 6.38 -21.66 1.69
CA GLN A 150 5.87 -20.49 0.99
C GLN A 150 6.11 -19.14 1.70
N HIS A 151 6.57 -19.13 2.96
CA HIS A 151 6.87 -17.92 3.73
C HIS A 151 8.37 -17.70 3.97
N ILE A 152 9.22 -18.65 3.56
CA ILE A 152 10.68 -18.55 3.76
C ILE A 152 11.24 -17.32 3.01
N TYR A 153 10.72 -17.03 1.81
CA TYR A 153 11.15 -15.85 1.05
C TYR A 153 10.91 -14.53 1.81
N GLN A 154 9.87 -14.45 2.63
CA GLN A 154 9.58 -13.25 3.42
C GLN A 154 10.65 -13.01 4.48
N ALA A 155 11.04 -14.08 5.19
CA ALA A 155 12.14 -14.01 6.16
C ALA A 155 13.48 -13.66 5.47
N MET A 156 13.71 -14.20 4.27
CA MET A 156 14.90 -13.86 3.46
C MET A 156 14.91 -12.37 3.08
N LEU A 157 13.78 -11.80 2.68
CA LEU A 157 13.66 -10.38 2.36
C LEU A 157 13.89 -9.50 3.59
N GLN A 158 13.36 -9.89 4.75
CA GLN A 158 13.63 -9.21 6.02
C GLN A 158 15.13 -9.20 6.35
N LEU A 159 15.77 -10.36 6.20
CA LEU A 159 17.21 -10.49 6.44
C LEU A 159 18.03 -9.62 5.48
N TRP A 160 17.65 -9.57 4.21
CA TRP A 160 18.31 -8.73 3.21
C TRP A 160 18.09 -7.23 3.45
N ALA A 161 16.90 -6.83 3.91
CA ALA A 161 16.63 -5.45 4.31
C ALA A 161 17.55 -5.02 5.45
N LEU A 162 17.69 -5.87 6.46
CA LEU A 162 18.58 -5.64 7.60
C LEU A 162 20.05 -5.56 7.16
N ASP A 163 20.51 -6.50 6.35
CA ASP A 163 21.89 -6.51 5.84
C ASP A 163 22.22 -5.23 5.06
N SER A 164 21.30 -4.78 4.19
CA SER A 164 21.47 -3.52 3.46
C SER A 164 21.51 -2.31 4.38
N LEU A 165 20.71 -2.30 5.43
CA LEU A 165 20.70 -1.24 6.43
C LEU A 165 22.01 -1.16 7.21
N LEU A 166 22.57 -2.32 7.60
CA LEU A 166 23.89 -2.40 8.25
C LEU A 166 25.00 -1.88 7.35
N ASP A 167 24.93 -2.15 6.03
CA ASP A 167 25.87 -1.59 5.06
C ASP A 167 25.86 -0.07 5.05
N ILE A 168 24.67 0.54 5.06
CA ILE A 168 24.53 2.00 5.06
C ILE A 168 25.02 2.59 6.36
N ILE A 169 24.67 1.99 7.50
CA ILE A 169 25.13 2.45 8.82
C ILE A 169 26.65 2.49 8.86
N GLN A 170 27.28 1.42 8.42
CA GLN A 170 28.75 1.34 8.37
C GLN A 170 29.35 2.38 7.40
N ALA A 171 28.79 2.49 6.19
CA ALA A 171 29.29 3.40 5.16
C ALA A 171 29.12 4.88 5.54
N SER A 172 28.08 5.22 6.30
CA SER A 172 27.82 6.59 6.76
C SER A 172 28.66 7.00 7.97
N GLY A 173 29.29 6.06 8.67
CA GLY A 173 29.99 6.32 9.92
C GLY A 173 29.06 6.49 11.14
N MET A 174 27.77 6.12 11.00
CA MET A 174 26.87 6.01 12.14
C MET A 174 27.16 4.75 12.93
N SER A 175 26.78 4.74 14.19
CA SER A 175 26.81 3.55 15.04
C SER A 175 25.44 3.28 15.63
N ILE A 176 25.14 1.99 15.86
CA ILE A 176 23.89 1.61 16.54
C ILE A 176 24.10 1.78 18.04
N ALA A 177 23.18 2.49 18.69
CA ALA A 177 23.25 2.73 20.13
C ALA A 177 23.21 1.41 20.91
N GLN A 178 24.14 1.26 21.84
CA GLN A 178 24.11 0.15 22.79
C GLN A 178 23.10 0.45 23.90
N HIS A 179 22.16 -0.42 24.10
CA HIS A 179 21.21 -0.31 25.21
C HIS A 179 21.80 -1.00 26.45
N GLN A 180 21.97 -0.24 27.53
CA GLN A 180 22.53 -0.74 28.78
C GLN A 180 21.69 -1.88 29.42
N HIS A 181 20.46 -2.08 28.98
CA HIS A 181 19.56 -3.10 29.50
C HIS A 181 19.38 -4.32 28.56
N VAL A 182 19.98 -4.28 27.35
CA VAL A 182 19.93 -5.40 26.40
C VAL A 182 21.30 -6.05 26.37
N PHE A 183 21.39 -7.23 26.94
CA PHE A 183 22.64 -8.00 26.99
C PHE A 183 22.64 -9.05 25.88
N SER A 184 23.82 -9.22 25.25
CA SER A 184 24.00 -10.27 24.26
C SER A 184 23.83 -11.66 24.90
N MET A 185 22.84 -12.42 24.44
CA MET A 185 22.67 -13.82 24.89
C MET A 185 23.82 -14.73 24.47
N LEU A 186 24.59 -14.34 23.43
CA LEU A 186 25.73 -15.13 22.94
C LEU A 186 26.91 -15.15 23.93
N ASP A 187 27.08 -14.10 24.72
CA ASP A 187 28.16 -13.97 25.70
C ASP A 187 27.71 -14.19 27.15
N GLY A 188 26.58 -14.87 27.35
CA GLY A 188 26.04 -15.09 28.68
C GLY A 188 25.63 -13.81 29.42
N GLY A 189 25.24 -12.75 28.66
CA GLY A 189 24.70 -11.52 29.22
C GLY A 189 25.74 -10.55 29.77
N LYS A 190 27.00 -10.63 29.36
CA LYS A 190 28.10 -9.82 29.90
C LYS A 190 28.31 -8.47 29.22
N HIS A 191 27.83 -8.33 27.95
CA HIS A 191 28.05 -7.10 27.19
C HIS A 191 26.74 -6.46 26.75
N PRO A 192 26.61 -5.12 26.82
CA PRO A 192 25.46 -4.42 26.30
C PRO A 192 25.40 -4.64 24.78
N ALA A 193 24.22 -4.98 24.28
CA ALA A 193 23.99 -5.24 22.86
C ALA A 193 23.27 -4.06 22.19
N ALA A 194 23.65 -3.78 20.97
CA ALA A 194 22.91 -2.86 20.12
C ALA A 194 21.63 -3.57 19.64
N LEU A 195 20.48 -2.95 19.82
CA LEU A 195 19.19 -3.54 19.47
C LEU A 195 18.68 -3.00 18.14
N VAL A 196 18.47 -3.90 17.19
CA VAL A 196 17.68 -3.63 16.00
C VAL A 196 16.37 -4.36 16.15
N ALA A 197 15.26 -3.61 16.14
CA ALA A 197 13.93 -4.17 16.28
C ALA A 197 13.25 -4.26 14.91
N MET A 198 13.07 -5.48 14.41
CA MET A 198 12.23 -5.72 13.24
C MET A 198 10.77 -5.75 13.67
N GLN A 199 9.94 -4.98 12.97
CA GLN A 199 8.51 -4.97 13.21
C GLN A 199 7.81 -6.03 12.35
N PRO A 200 6.59 -6.44 12.68
CA PRO A 200 5.82 -7.36 11.87
C PRO A 200 5.67 -6.84 10.43
N MET A 201 5.89 -7.73 9.46
CA MET A 201 5.66 -7.45 8.05
C MET A 201 4.22 -7.01 7.81
N GLN A 202 4.04 -5.98 6.99
CA GLN A 202 2.73 -5.51 6.55
C GLN A 202 2.49 -5.92 5.09
N ALA A 203 1.29 -6.41 4.81
CA ALA A 203 0.90 -6.84 3.47
C ALA A 203 -0.24 -5.96 2.95
N TYR A 204 -0.06 -5.39 1.76
CA TYR A 204 -1.04 -4.50 1.13
C TYR A 204 -1.72 -5.20 -0.03
N PHE A 205 -3.04 -5.13 -0.07
CA PHE A 205 -3.89 -5.78 -1.06
C PHE A 205 -4.59 -4.74 -1.92
N ALA A 206 -4.59 -4.93 -3.24
CA ALA A 206 -5.26 -4.02 -4.17
C ALA A 206 -6.78 -4.01 -4.00
N GLN A 207 -7.36 -5.12 -3.52
CA GLN A 207 -8.78 -5.28 -3.21
C GLN A 207 -8.92 -6.09 -1.93
N ALA A 208 -9.98 -5.84 -1.17
CA ALA A 208 -10.24 -6.52 0.11
C ALA A 208 -10.38 -8.06 0.00
N LYS A 209 -10.64 -8.59 -1.19
CA LYS A 209 -10.78 -10.03 -1.48
C LYS A 209 -9.63 -10.58 -2.35
N ALA A 210 -8.54 -9.85 -2.50
CA ALA A 210 -7.40 -10.34 -3.25
C ALA A 210 -6.67 -11.43 -2.45
N ASP A 211 -6.39 -12.56 -3.09
CA ASP A 211 -5.69 -13.69 -2.45
C ASP A 211 -4.19 -13.43 -2.26
N ARG A 212 -3.63 -12.42 -2.94
CA ARG A 212 -2.21 -12.08 -2.89
C ARG A 212 -2.01 -10.60 -2.66
N PRO A 213 -1.07 -10.22 -1.79
CA PRO A 213 -0.68 -8.84 -1.63
C PRO A 213 0.05 -8.37 -2.91
N TYR A 214 -0.07 -7.09 -3.25
CA TYR A 214 0.73 -6.47 -4.31
C TYR A 214 2.02 -5.85 -3.79
N LEU A 215 2.08 -5.58 -2.48
CA LEU A 215 3.21 -4.97 -1.83
C LEU A 215 3.39 -5.58 -0.43
N LEU A 216 4.64 -5.90 -0.09
CA LEU A 216 5.05 -6.25 1.27
C LEU A 216 5.96 -5.14 1.80
N GLU A 217 5.75 -4.78 3.06
CA GLU A 217 6.54 -3.80 3.78
C GLU A 217 7.23 -4.47 4.97
N PHE A 218 8.52 -4.18 5.12
CA PHE A 218 9.37 -4.68 6.18
C PHE A 218 9.90 -3.52 7.02
N PRO A 219 9.17 -3.09 8.07
CA PRO A 219 9.60 -1.98 8.90
C PRO A 219 10.71 -2.41 9.87
N ILE A 220 11.73 -1.55 10.01
CA ILE A 220 12.87 -1.77 10.91
C ILE A 220 13.03 -0.53 11.77
N ARG A 221 13.07 -0.74 13.09
CA ARG A 221 13.33 0.31 14.07
C ARG A 221 14.71 0.11 14.68
N LEU A 222 15.48 1.19 14.76
CA LEU A 222 16.79 1.19 15.36
C LEU A 222 17.10 2.55 15.98
N THR A 223 18.05 2.54 16.92
CA THR A 223 18.58 3.75 17.54
C THR A 223 20.01 3.96 17.07
N LEU A 224 20.28 5.13 16.51
CA LEU A 224 21.58 5.49 15.96
C LEU A 224 22.26 6.58 16.80
N VAL A 225 23.57 6.56 16.83
CA VAL A 225 24.41 7.61 17.41
C VAL A 225 25.47 8.00 16.41
N GLY A 226 25.68 9.31 16.24
CA GLY A 226 26.71 9.81 15.33
C GLY A 226 26.66 11.33 15.17
N GLN A 227 27.53 11.84 14.31
CA GLN A 227 27.58 13.26 13.96
C GLN A 227 26.51 13.60 12.91
N GLN A 228 26.20 14.89 12.78
CA GLN A 228 25.19 15.37 11.84
C GLN A 228 25.53 15.00 10.38
N GLU A 229 26.79 15.12 9.98
CA GLU A 229 27.26 14.76 8.63
C GLU A 229 27.07 13.28 8.34
N ALA A 230 27.36 12.43 9.32
CA ALA A 230 27.15 10.98 9.23
C ALA A 230 25.64 10.64 9.09
N PHE A 231 24.78 11.36 9.81
CA PHE A 231 23.33 11.19 9.67
C PHE A 231 22.81 11.61 8.29
N LEU A 232 23.30 12.72 7.73
CA LEU A 232 22.94 13.12 6.36
C LEU A 232 23.40 12.09 5.33
N ALA A 233 24.63 11.57 5.48
CA ALA A 233 25.13 10.49 4.63
C ALA A 233 24.29 9.21 4.76
N PHE A 234 23.85 8.87 5.97
CA PHE A 234 22.95 7.76 6.23
C PHE A 234 21.60 7.96 5.49
N LEU A 235 20.97 9.13 5.59
CA LEU A 235 19.71 9.42 4.90
C LEU A 235 19.87 9.34 3.37
N GLN A 236 20.98 9.82 2.82
CA GLN A 236 21.29 9.67 1.39
C GLN A 236 21.49 8.22 0.98
N GLY A 237 22.09 7.40 1.85
CA GLY A 237 22.25 5.97 1.63
C GLY A 237 20.91 5.23 1.56
N LEU A 238 19.92 5.62 2.37
CA LEU A 238 18.57 5.05 2.36
C LEU A 238 17.81 5.36 1.06
N ASP A 239 18.17 6.43 0.36
CA ASP A 239 17.53 6.91 -0.87
C ASP A 239 18.54 6.94 -2.03
N SER A 240 19.19 5.81 -2.29
CA SER A 240 20.16 5.64 -3.38
C SER A 240 19.54 4.98 -4.61
N ASP A 241 20.28 4.94 -5.72
CA ASP A 241 19.82 4.29 -6.97
C ASP A 241 19.55 2.78 -6.83
N HIS A 242 20.18 2.14 -5.83
CA HIS A 242 20.12 0.69 -5.62
C HIS A 242 19.31 0.29 -4.39
N LEU A 243 18.90 1.27 -3.59
CA LEU A 243 18.18 1.01 -2.36
C LEU A 243 17.21 2.15 -2.07
N PHE A 244 15.97 1.78 -1.80
CA PHE A 244 14.93 2.71 -1.37
C PHE A 244 14.30 2.21 -0.08
N MET A 245 14.67 2.84 1.04
CA MET A 245 14.14 2.56 2.38
C MET A 245 13.66 3.87 3.02
N PRO A 246 12.43 4.33 2.68
CA PRO A 246 11.93 5.58 3.23
C PRO A 246 11.84 5.55 4.75
N VAL A 247 12.16 6.68 5.34
CA VAL A 247 11.98 6.92 6.77
C VAL A 247 10.51 7.18 7.05
N GLN A 248 9.94 6.41 7.96
CA GLN A 248 8.54 6.56 8.38
C GLN A 248 8.41 7.47 9.59
N GLN A 249 9.33 7.32 10.52
CA GLN A 249 9.38 8.11 11.75
C GLN A 249 10.82 8.27 12.20
N PHE A 250 11.16 9.44 12.72
CA PHE A 250 12.40 9.64 13.44
C PHE A 250 12.24 10.66 14.57
N GLU A 251 12.99 10.43 15.62
CA GLU A 251 13.16 11.36 16.73
C GLU A 251 14.66 11.61 16.90
N CYS A 252 15.06 12.88 17.02
CA CYS A 252 16.45 13.27 17.14
C CYS A 252 16.67 14.07 18.40
N GLN A 253 17.65 13.65 19.18
CA GLN A 253 18.06 14.33 20.41
C GLN A 253 19.55 14.64 20.33
N LEU A 254 19.93 15.86 20.73
CA LEU A 254 21.31 16.24 20.86
C LEU A 254 21.87 15.71 22.18
N LEU A 255 22.91 14.89 22.12
CA LEU A 255 23.62 14.46 23.33
C LEU A 255 24.49 15.62 23.83
N ALA A 256 24.43 15.89 25.13
CA ALA A 256 25.28 16.92 25.73
C ALA A 256 26.76 16.57 25.49
N PRO A 257 27.51 17.47 24.85
CA PRO A 257 28.93 17.19 24.57
C PRO A 257 29.71 17.09 25.89
N ARG A 258 30.55 16.07 26.02
CA ARG A 258 31.57 16.08 27.05
C ARG A 258 32.64 17.11 26.68
N ALA A 259 33.33 17.69 27.66
CA ALA A 259 34.31 18.73 27.42
C ALA A 259 35.35 18.25 26.39
N GLY A 260 35.36 18.88 25.21
CA GLY A 260 36.28 18.55 24.10
C GLY A 260 35.71 17.61 23.02
N ASP A 261 34.52 17.05 23.19
CA ASP A 261 33.91 16.18 22.20
C ASP A 261 33.05 16.96 21.19
N THR A 262 32.97 16.47 19.97
CA THR A 262 32.04 16.96 18.97
C THR A 262 30.60 16.57 19.38
N PRO A 263 29.58 17.45 19.16
CA PRO A 263 28.22 17.12 19.49
C PRO A 263 27.73 15.90 18.69
N GLN A 264 27.12 14.96 19.41
CA GLN A 264 26.57 13.74 18.83
C GLN A 264 25.03 13.79 18.85
N LEU A 265 24.45 13.21 17.85
CA LEU A 265 23.01 13.00 17.74
C LEU A 265 22.66 11.60 18.24
N HIS A 266 21.60 11.49 19.01
CA HIS A 266 20.92 10.25 19.33
C HIS A 266 19.62 10.22 18.56
N ILE A 267 19.42 9.22 17.72
CA ILE A 267 18.34 9.20 16.74
C ILE A 267 17.61 7.88 16.80
N ASP A 268 16.35 7.93 17.21
CA ASP A 268 15.43 6.81 17.04
C ASP A 268 14.78 6.91 15.68
N ILE A 269 14.96 5.89 14.84
CA ILE A 269 14.47 5.90 13.46
C ILE A 269 13.72 4.61 13.14
N THR A 270 12.62 4.76 12.40
CA THR A 270 11.91 3.66 11.75
C THR A 270 11.97 3.88 10.25
N CYS A 271 12.53 2.92 9.53
CA CYS A 271 12.55 2.89 8.06
C CYS A 271 11.96 1.56 7.58
N ALA A 272 11.53 1.50 6.33
CA ALA A 272 10.94 0.29 5.78
C ALA A 272 11.51 -0.05 4.41
N ALA A 273 11.80 -1.33 4.18
CA ALA A 273 12.04 -1.87 2.85
C ALA A 273 10.75 -2.38 2.23
N PHE A 274 10.62 -2.31 0.91
CA PHE A 274 9.42 -2.72 0.19
C PHE A 274 9.73 -3.77 -0.86
N PHE A 275 8.88 -4.79 -0.92
CA PHE A 275 8.92 -5.78 -1.98
C PHE A 275 7.63 -5.70 -2.81
N VAL A 276 7.79 -5.37 -4.09
CA VAL A 276 6.68 -5.27 -5.04
C VAL A 276 6.48 -6.62 -5.70
N LEU A 277 5.29 -7.19 -5.53
CA LEU A 277 4.88 -8.39 -6.23
C LEU A 277 4.32 -7.96 -7.59
N GLU A 278 5.10 -8.15 -8.66
CA GLU A 278 4.62 -7.90 -10.01
C GLU A 278 3.43 -8.81 -10.34
N ASP A 279 2.27 -8.22 -10.45
CA ASP A 279 1.13 -8.90 -11.06
C ASP A 279 1.36 -8.94 -12.57
N LYS A 280 1.68 -10.11 -13.12
CA LYS A 280 1.78 -10.34 -14.59
C LYS A 280 0.42 -10.14 -15.31
N GLY A 281 -0.63 -9.77 -14.57
CA GLY A 281 -1.89 -9.29 -15.10
C GLY A 281 -1.73 -7.85 -15.58
N GLY A 282 -1.33 -7.66 -16.84
CA GLY A 282 -1.33 -6.35 -17.47
C GLY A 282 -2.66 -5.62 -17.29
N PRO A 283 -2.72 -4.30 -17.49
CA PRO A 283 -3.91 -3.50 -17.25
C PRO A 283 -5.08 -4.15 -17.99
N ARG A 284 -6.02 -4.75 -17.23
CA ARG A 284 -7.30 -5.18 -17.80
C ARG A 284 -7.91 -3.93 -18.42
N LYS A 285 -7.86 -3.85 -19.77
CA LYS A 285 -8.63 -2.87 -20.52
C LYS A 285 -10.07 -2.98 -20.00
N ARG A 286 -10.50 -1.97 -19.27
CA ARG A 286 -11.92 -1.81 -18.95
C ARG A 286 -12.62 -1.63 -20.27
N GLN A 287 -13.34 -2.66 -20.71
CA GLN A 287 -14.36 -2.56 -21.74
C GLN A 287 -15.57 -1.82 -21.20
#